data_6a3a0f319a04a192586e5dbb3254448a
#
_entry.id   6a3a0f319a04a192586e5dbb3254448a
#
_cell.length_a   1.000
_cell.length_b   1.000
_cell.length_c   1.000
_cell.angle_alpha   90.00
_cell.angle_beta   90.00
_cell.angle_gamma   90.00
#
_symmetry.space_group_name_H-M   'P 1'
#
loop_
_entity.id
_entity.type
_entity.pdbx_description
1 polymer ?
#
loop_
_entity_poly.entity_id
_entity_poly.type
_entity_poly.pdbx_seq_one_letter_code
_entity_poly.pdbx_strand_id
1 'polypeptide(L)'
;MFHLETQGLSLFKRGVMKVDSITIVGGGSAGWMTAAALIKFFPDKNITLIESPDDPIIGVGESTFDRINYFFELLEIDRSDFFAYTDASIKIAVEFSEFYRKDDLNDFIYPFGQGLYDLNQDGVQDWQIKKLLYPETPITEFAESHYPQALLVKHNRFTDNEDNLFPNFNSIRDTSLHFDAVKFGQWLKNNYCMPRGITHISSKVVEIPTDDCGIESLILENKSKIKADLYIDCTGFLSLLLEQTLKEKYISYESFLPNNHAWAVQIPYKEKNIELNNKTRCVALDNGWVWNIGLYSRLGIGYVYSDKFTTDEDALNELKNYLKFKLKVARTEEEIDNLKFRNLTFKAGRHERIWVKNVVAVGLSAGFIEPLESNGLYSIQEIIYELLKILDHDFINQWDVDVFNKSVTQRFDDFTDFVKIHYCLSKRDDTEYWRHVTSMHNDIDNNENINNFRFNMQTFKRDDSYPLRWTSAIWVGVGMHFYTANRVYLKIREFVTGQNVAQLLQPTFDLMESRRLLWEKKALKCPTLYEYLKDKYYEGKP
;
A
#
# COMPACT_ATOMS: atom_id res chain seq x y z
N MET A 1 -33.20 -25.98 30.11
CA MET A 1 -33.29 -25.95 28.65
C MET A 1 -34.35 -24.91 28.30
N PHE A 2 -33.99 -23.63 28.19
CA PHE A 2 -34.93 -22.51 28.01
C PHE A 2 -35.02 -22.14 26.52
N HIS A 3 -36.21 -22.04 26.04
CA HIS A 3 -36.57 -21.64 24.68
C HIS A 3 -35.99 -20.28 24.33
N LEU A 4 -35.11 -20.24 23.32
CA LEU A 4 -34.48 -19.02 22.75
C LEU A 4 -34.90 -18.74 21.29
N GLU A 5 -36.02 -19.31 20.82
CA GLU A 5 -36.40 -19.28 19.40
C GLU A 5 -37.19 -18.04 18.90
N THR A 6 -37.44 -17.03 19.74
CA THR A 6 -38.20 -15.83 19.29
C THR A 6 -37.53 -14.49 19.61
N GLN A 7 -36.21 -14.38 19.66
CA GLN A 7 -35.53 -13.21 20.23
C GLN A 7 -34.54 -12.44 19.30
N GLY A 8 -34.49 -12.67 18.01
CA GLY A 8 -33.64 -11.88 17.12
C GLY A 8 -33.90 -10.36 17.19
N LEU A 9 -35.14 -9.95 17.32
CA LEU A 9 -35.53 -8.53 17.43
C LEU A 9 -35.37 -7.94 18.86
N SER A 10 -35.19 -8.78 19.87
CA SER A 10 -35.07 -8.35 21.27
C SER A 10 -33.65 -8.08 21.73
N LEU A 11 -32.65 -8.66 21.08
CA LEU A 11 -31.22 -8.52 21.43
C LEU A 11 -30.64 -7.18 21.02
N PHE A 12 -31.04 -6.62 19.88
CA PHE A 12 -30.64 -5.26 19.48
C PHE A 12 -31.12 -4.19 20.48
N LYS A 13 -32.25 -4.37 21.12
CA LYS A 13 -32.69 -3.47 22.21
C LYS A 13 -31.78 -3.51 23.44
N ARG A 14 -30.88 -4.51 23.54
CA ARG A 14 -29.85 -4.64 24.59
C ARG A 14 -28.43 -4.31 24.10
N GLY A 15 -28.25 -3.84 22.85
CA GLY A 15 -26.95 -3.51 22.28
C GLY A 15 -26.03 -4.71 22.04
N VAL A 16 -26.62 -5.90 21.76
CA VAL A 16 -25.89 -7.14 21.49
C VAL A 16 -26.39 -7.75 20.19
N MET A 17 -25.45 -8.05 19.25
CA MET A 17 -25.74 -8.63 17.94
C MET A 17 -25.14 -10.04 17.84
N LYS A 18 -25.93 -11.00 17.35
CA LYS A 18 -25.46 -12.31 16.89
C LYS A 18 -25.38 -12.27 15.36
N VAL A 19 -24.29 -12.73 14.79
CA VAL A 19 -24.08 -12.72 13.33
C VAL A 19 -23.99 -14.15 12.83
N ASP A 20 -25.09 -14.64 12.25
CA ASP A 20 -25.16 -15.96 11.58
C ASP A 20 -25.18 -15.80 10.04
N SER A 21 -25.60 -14.63 9.55
CA SER A 21 -25.69 -14.32 8.11
C SER A 21 -25.01 -13.00 7.77
N ILE A 22 -24.20 -13.00 6.70
CA ILE A 22 -23.43 -11.85 6.22
C ILE A 22 -23.71 -11.64 4.74
N THR A 23 -24.04 -10.40 4.37
CA THR A 23 -24.20 -10.02 2.96
C THR A 23 -23.17 -8.96 2.58
N ILE A 24 -22.31 -9.29 1.62
CA ILE A 24 -21.31 -8.40 1.04
C ILE A 24 -21.91 -7.77 -0.22
N VAL A 25 -21.85 -6.45 -0.34
CA VAL A 25 -22.31 -5.70 -1.52
C VAL A 25 -21.11 -5.08 -2.23
N GLY A 26 -20.87 -5.52 -3.47
CA GLY A 26 -19.75 -5.11 -4.30
C GLY A 26 -18.79 -6.26 -4.61
N GLY A 27 -18.59 -6.55 -5.90
CA GLY A 27 -17.78 -7.67 -6.44
C GLY A 27 -16.36 -7.28 -6.87
N GLY A 28 -15.84 -6.16 -6.38
CA GLY A 28 -14.44 -5.76 -6.59
C GLY A 28 -13.46 -6.54 -5.70
N SER A 29 -12.18 -6.15 -5.71
CA SER A 29 -11.14 -6.78 -4.89
C SER A 29 -11.51 -6.81 -3.42
N ALA A 30 -12.06 -5.71 -2.87
CA ALA A 30 -12.48 -5.64 -1.47
C ALA A 30 -13.54 -6.69 -1.14
N GLY A 31 -14.56 -6.85 -1.99
CA GLY A 31 -15.63 -7.82 -1.78
C GLY A 31 -15.13 -9.26 -1.80
N TRP A 32 -14.36 -9.63 -2.82
CA TRP A 32 -13.87 -11.01 -2.94
C TRP A 32 -12.76 -11.34 -1.93
N MET A 33 -11.91 -10.40 -1.53
CA MET A 33 -10.98 -10.59 -0.41
C MET A 33 -11.71 -10.80 0.91
N THR A 34 -12.76 -10.00 1.16
CA THR A 34 -13.61 -10.16 2.36
C THR A 34 -14.33 -11.51 2.35
N ALA A 35 -14.93 -11.88 1.21
CA ALA A 35 -15.60 -13.17 1.07
C ALA A 35 -14.66 -14.35 1.31
N ALA A 36 -13.43 -14.29 0.76
CA ALA A 36 -12.42 -15.32 0.93
C ALA A 36 -12.00 -15.49 2.39
N ALA A 37 -11.78 -14.38 3.09
CA ALA A 37 -11.44 -14.43 4.52
C ALA A 37 -12.60 -14.96 5.37
N LEU A 38 -13.82 -14.49 5.13
CA LEU A 38 -14.98 -14.92 5.88
C LEU A 38 -15.29 -16.41 5.70
N ILE A 39 -15.27 -16.92 4.47
CA ILE A 39 -15.53 -18.35 4.24
C ILE A 39 -14.44 -19.27 4.79
N LYS A 40 -13.19 -18.77 4.89
CA LYS A 40 -12.09 -19.52 5.51
C LYS A 40 -12.28 -19.67 7.02
N PHE A 41 -12.64 -18.58 7.71
CA PHE A 41 -12.70 -18.56 9.17
C PHE A 41 -14.07 -18.88 9.74
N PHE A 42 -15.12 -18.64 8.98
CA PHE A 42 -16.51 -18.86 9.41
C PHE A 42 -17.31 -19.67 8.36
N PRO A 43 -16.91 -20.90 8.07
CA PRO A 43 -17.55 -21.73 7.03
C PRO A 43 -19.01 -22.08 7.37
N ASP A 44 -19.41 -22.00 8.65
CA ASP A 44 -20.77 -22.29 9.12
C ASP A 44 -21.73 -21.08 9.00
N LYS A 45 -21.21 -19.88 8.69
CA LYS A 45 -22.04 -18.69 8.48
C LYS A 45 -22.59 -18.64 7.04
N ASN A 46 -23.80 -18.11 6.92
CA ASN A 46 -24.39 -17.87 5.59
C ASN A 46 -23.79 -16.61 4.95
N ILE A 47 -22.88 -16.78 4.01
CA ILE A 47 -22.19 -15.67 3.37
C ILE A 47 -22.69 -15.50 1.93
N THR A 48 -23.24 -14.32 1.65
CA THR A 48 -23.75 -13.94 0.32
C THR A 48 -22.95 -12.76 -0.22
N LEU A 49 -22.54 -12.80 -1.49
CA LEU A 49 -21.96 -11.66 -2.19
C LEU A 49 -22.86 -11.24 -3.34
N ILE A 50 -23.25 -9.95 -3.35
CA ILE A 50 -24.04 -9.32 -4.40
C ILE A 50 -23.13 -8.39 -5.19
N GLU A 51 -23.06 -8.60 -6.50
CA GLU A 51 -22.35 -7.71 -7.43
C GLU A 51 -23.25 -7.24 -8.57
N SER A 52 -23.15 -5.96 -8.91
CA SER A 52 -23.81 -5.40 -10.08
C SER A 52 -23.05 -5.82 -11.34
N PRO A 53 -23.73 -6.34 -12.37
CA PRO A 53 -23.07 -6.69 -13.63
C PRO A 53 -22.60 -5.47 -14.44
N ASP A 54 -23.15 -4.28 -14.15
CA ASP A 54 -22.94 -3.06 -14.94
C ASP A 54 -21.85 -2.13 -14.38
N ASP A 55 -21.42 -2.35 -13.12
CA ASP A 55 -20.48 -1.44 -12.47
C ASP A 55 -19.04 -1.73 -12.91
N PRO A 56 -18.34 -0.77 -13.54
CA PRO A 56 -16.99 -0.98 -14.02
C PRO A 56 -16.02 -1.07 -12.84
N ILE A 57 -15.23 -2.15 -12.79
CA ILE A 57 -14.13 -2.26 -11.84
C ILE A 57 -12.97 -1.40 -12.33
N ILE A 58 -12.41 -0.58 -11.44
CA ILE A 58 -11.22 0.23 -11.72
C ILE A 58 -10.00 -0.71 -11.69
N GLY A 59 -9.40 -0.99 -12.85
CA GLY A 59 -8.24 -1.87 -12.97
C GLY A 59 -7.12 -1.21 -13.75
N VAL A 60 -6.13 -0.64 -13.07
CA VAL A 60 -4.94 -0.03 -13.68
C VAL A 60 -3.66 -0.84 -13.44
N GLY A 61 -3.74 -1.88 -12.64
CA GLY A 61 -2.63 -2.60 -12.03
C GLY A 61 -2.44 -2.12 -10.59
N GLU A 62 -2.33 -3.08 -9.68
CA GLU A 62 -2.13 -2.80 -8.26
C GLU A 62 -0.71 -3.10 -7.84
N SER A 63 -0.17 -2.21 -7.02
CA SER A 63 1.03 -2.43 -6.26
C SER A 63 0.65 -2.75 -4.82
N THR A 64 1.32 -3.73 -4.22
CA THR A 64 1.00 -4.19 -2.87
C THR A 64 2.16 -3.96 -1.89
N PHE A 65 1.86 -4.10 -0.60
CA PHE A 65 2.84 -4.26 0.47
C PHE A 65 3.20 -5.73 0.68
N ASP A 66 4.29 -6.00 1.39
CA ASP A 66 4.72 -7.33 1.82
C ASP A 66 3.64 -8.08 2.64
N ARG A 67 2.75 -7.36 3.30
CA ARG A 67 1.57 -7.89 4.02
C ARG A 67 0.63 -8.72 3.16
N ILE A 68 0.67 -8.58 1.84
CA ILE A 68 -0.12 -9.43 0.94
C ILE A 68 0.26 -10.91 1.08
N ASN A 69 1.52 -11.20 1.42
CA ASN A 69 1.99 -12.57 1.63
C ASN A 69 1.36 -13.21 2.86
N TYR A 70 1.18 -12.41 3.93
CA TYR A 70 0.46 -12.88 5.11
C TYR A 70 -1.00 -13.19 4.80
N PHE A 71 -1.65 -12.40 3.94
CA PHE A 71 -3.01 -12.70 3.49
C PHE A 71 -3.09 -14.01 2.69
N PHE A 72 -2.12 -14.27 1.82
CA PHE A 72 -2.06 -15.53 1.08
C PHE A 72 -1.78 -16.73 2.00
N GLU A 73 -0.86 -16.58 2.93
CA GLU A 73 -0.57 -17.61 3.94
C GLU A 73 -1.81 -17.93 4.79
N LEU A 74 -2.52 -16.89 5.25
CA LEU A 74 -3.76 -17.01 6.02
C LEU A 74 -4.85 -17.79 5.27
N LEU A 75 -4.95 -17.58 3.96
CA LEU A 75 -5.89 -18.26 3.09
C LEU A 75 -5.35 -19.57 2.51
N GLU A 76 -4.09 -19.94 2.79
CA GLU A 76 -3.42 -21.11 2.21
C GLU A 76 -3.39 -21.08 0.66
N ILE A 77 -3.16 -19.88 0.10
CA ILE A 77 -3.07 -19.66 -1.34
C ILE A 77 -1.62 -19.81 -1.78
N ASP A 78 -1.33 -20.75 -2.70
CA ASP A 78 -0.03 -20.84 -3.35
C ASP A 78 0.10 -19.73 -4.42
N ARG A 79 1.20 -18.99 -4.37
CA ARG A 79 1.50 -17.95 -5.35
C ARG A 79 1.52 -18.47 -6.78
N SER A 80 1.99 -19.69 -6.99
CA SER A 80 2.09 -20.30 -8.32
C SER A 80 0.73 -20.46 -9.00
N ASP A 81 -0.35 -20.55 -8.22
CA ASP A 81 -1.69 -20.77 -8.74
C ASP A 81 -2.30 -19.52 -9.36
N PHE A 82 -1.89 -18.34 -8.89
CA PHE A 82 -2.52 -17.11 -9.36
C PHE A 82 -1.59 -16.20 -10.19
N PHE A 83 -0.26 -16.40 -10.19
CA PHE A 83 0.68 -15.52 -10.88
C PHE A 83 0.33 -15.33 -12.36
N ALA A 84 0.24 -16.41 -13.11
CA ALA A 84 -0.08 -16.34 -14.54
C ALA A 84 -1.50 -15.81 -14.81
N TYR A 85 -2.45 -16.16 -13.94
CA TYR A 85 -3.83 -15.69 -14.07
C TYR A 85 -3.96 -14.18 -13.88
N THR A 86 -3.24 -13.64 -12.90
CA THR A 86 -3.34 -12.22 -12.51
C THR A 86 -2.32 -11.31 -13.18
N ASP A 87 -1.52 -11.84 -14.11
CA ASP A 87 -0.43 -11.09 -14.76
C ASP A 87 0.59 -10.54 -13.75
N ALA A 88 0.85 -11.31 -12.68
CA ALA A 88 1.63 -10.85 -11.55
C ALA A 88 3.12 -10.70 -11.84
N SER A 89 3.77 -9.78 -11.14
CA SER A 89 5.22 -9.68 -11.04
C SER A 89 5.65 -9.45 -9.59
N ILE A 90 6.96 -9.61 -9.33
CA ILE A 90 7.53 -9.47 -7.99
C ILE A 90 8.03 -8.04 -7.78
N LYS A 91 7.71 -7.49 -6.62
CA LYS A 91 8.14 -6.19 -6.14
C LYS A 91 8.97 -6.37 -4.86
N ILE A 92 10.16 -5.78 -4.82
CA ILE A 92 11.06 -5.83 -3.66
C ILE A 92 11.45 -4.46 -3.12
N ALA A 93 10.94 -3.39 -3.73
CA ALA A 93 11.16 -2.01 -3.26
C ALA A 93 10.12 -1.03 -3.79
N VAL A 94 10.12 0.18 -3.20
CA VAL A 94 9.58 1.40 -3.81
C VAL A 94 10.76 2.34 -4.09
N GLU A 95 10.72 3.03 -5.22
CA GLU A 95 11.68 4.07 -5.60
C GLU A 95 10.98 5.41 -5.71
N PHE A 96 11.58 6.43 -5.13
CA PHE A 96 11.13 7.81 -5.19
C PHE A 96 12.14 8.66 -5.94
N SER A 97 11.69 9.31 -7.01
CA SER A 97 12.50 10.16 -7.88
C SER A 97 11.98 11.60 -7.88
N GLU A 98 12.86 12.57 -7.80
CA GLU A 98 12.55 14.02 -7.83
C GLU A 98 11.63 14.52 -6.70
N PHE A 99 11.40 13.73 -5.64
CA PHE A 99 10.59 14.15 -4.49
C PHE A 99 11.32 15.15 -3.59
N TYR A 100 12.63 15.01 -3.40
CA TYR A 100 13.39 15.94 -2.56
C TYR A 100 13.58 17.28 -3.25
N ARG A 101 14.05 17.29 -4.48
CA ARG A 101 14.23 18.46 -5.36
C ARG A 101 14.01 18.07 -6.80
N LYS A 102 13.56 19.01 -7.63
CA LYS A 102 13.48 18.83 -9.08
C LYS A 102 14.88 18.68 -9.66
N ASP A 103 15.01 17.79 -10.65
CA ASP A 103 16.27 17.48 -11.34
C ASP A 103 17.40 17.03 -10.38
N ASP A 104 17.06 16.57 -9.19
CA ASP A 104 18.00 15.98 -8.25
C ASP A 104 18.23 14.50 -8.59
N LEU A 105 19.48 14.12 -8.78
CA LEU A 105 19.86 12.71 -9.03
C LEU A 105 19.81 11.84 -7.76
N ASN A 106 19.32 12.37 -6.64
CA ASN A 106 19.18 11.67 -5.36
C ASN A 106 17.87 10.89 -5.30
N ASP A 107 17.63 10.01 -6.26
CA ASP A 107 16.59 9.00 -6.14
C ASP A 107 16.90 8.11 -4.94
N PHE A 108 15.89 7.78 -4.15
CA PHE A 108 16.07 6.84 -3.04
C PHE A 108 15.14 5.64 -3.19
N ILE A 109 15.61 4.52 -2.68
CA ILE A 109 14.84 3.28 -2.65
C ILE A 109 14.48 2.90 -1.22
N TYR A 110 13.33 2.29 -1.10
CA TYR A 110 12.81 1.67 0.11
C TYR A 110 12.70 0.15 -0.14
N PRO A 111 13.75 -0.65 0.14
CA PRO A 111 13.71 -2.10 -0.03
C PRO A 111 12.87 -2.76 1.06
N PHE A 112 12.15 -3.83 0.70
CA PHE A 112 11.37 -4.61 1.66
C PHE A 112 12.25 -5.61 2.41
N GLY A 113 11.74 -6.08 3.56
CA GLY A 113 12.39 -7.07 4.37
C GLY A 113 13.33 -6.50 5.43
N GLN A 114 14.18 -7.37 5.95
CA GLN A 114 15.08 -7.05 7.05
C GLN A 114 16.48 -6.76 6.55
N GLY A 115 17.10 -5.72 7.11
CA GLY A 115 18.51 -5.45 6.93
C GLY A 115 19.39 -6.40 7.75
N LEU A 116 20.70 -6.27 7.58
CA LEU A 116 21.67 -7.03 8.38
C LEU A 116 21.63 -6.69 9.87
N TYR A 117 21.24 -5.48 10.18
CA TYR A 117 21.09 -5.00 11.54
C TYR A 117 19.64 -4.62 11.76
N ASP A 118 19.15 -4.82 12.99
CA ASP A 118 17.98 -4.11 13.42
C ASP A 118 18.27 -2.60 13.25
N LEU A 119 17.46 -1.90 12.45
CA LEU A 119 17.62 -0.46 12.20
C LEU A 119 17.59 0.37 13.49
N ASN A 120 17.18 -0.23 14.59
CA ASN A 120 17.26 0.35 15.95
C ASN A 120 18.68 0.29 16.55
N GLN A 121 19.64 -0.34 15.87
CA GLN A 121 21.03 -0.44 16.32
C GLN A 121 21.97 0.14 15.27
N ASP A 122 23.05 0.68 15.69
CA ASP A 122 24.25 1.28 15.10
C ASP A 122 24.34 1.56 13.57
N GLY A 123 23.69 0.77 12.68
CA GLY A 123 23.86 0.88 11.23
C GLY A 123 23.43 2.23 10.63
N VAL A 124 22.31 2.80 11.10
CA VAL A 124 21.83 4.12 10.61
C VAL A 124 22.79 5.21 11.05
N GLN A 125 23.26 5.14 12.31
CA GLN A 125 24.22 6.12 12.85
C GLN A 125 25.54 6.06 12.11
N ASP A 126 26.06 4.87 11.85
CA ASP A 126 27.33 4.69 11.15
C ASP A 126 27.28 5.30 9.74
N TRP A 127 26.18 5.07 9.00
CA TRP A 127 25.99 5.70 7.71
C TRP A 127 25.84 7.23 7.80
N GLN A 128 25.09 7.73 8.79
CA GLN A 128 24.93 9.18 9.00
C GLN A 128 26.29 9.84 9.33
N ILE A 129 27.12 9.20 10.14
CA ILE A 129 28.47 9.69 10.44
C ILE A 129 29.32 9.66 9.19
N LYS A 130 29.26 8.59 8.41
CA LYS A 130 29.95 8.51 7.11
C LYS A 130 29.53 9.67 6.19
N LYS A 131 28.22 9.88 6.03
CA LYS A 131 27.68 10.98 5.21
C LYS A 131 28.07 12.36 5.72
N LEU A 132 28.20 12.53 7.04
CA LEU A 132 28.68 13.78 7.65
C LEU A 132 30.15 14.04 7.37
N LEU A 133 31.00 13.00 7.43
CA LEU A 133 32.44 13.08 7.18
C LEU A 133 32.75 13.17 5.69
N TYR A 134 31.96 12.50 4.87
CA TYR A 134 32.09 12.40 3.43
C TYR A 134 30.76 12.81 2.76
N PRO A 135 30.51 14.11 2.59
CA PRO A 135 29.24 14.64 2.08
C PRO A 135 28.83 14.11 0.69
N GLU A 136 29.80 13.67 -0.11
CA GLU A 136 29.61 13.06 -1.43
C GLU A 136 29.06 11.64 -1.38
N THR A 137 29.00 10.98 -0.22
CA THR A 137 28.42 9.63 -0.07
C THR A 137 26.99 9.61 -0.63
N PRO A 138 26.67 8.74 -1.62
CA PRO A 138 25.34 8.68 -2.18
C PRO A 138 24.29 8.22 -1.17
N ILE A 139 23.07 8.75 -1.26
CA ILE A 139 21.95 8.32 -0.40
C ILE A 139 21.63 6.85 -0.59
N THR A 140 21.69 6.36 -1.83
CA THR A 140 21.45 4.95 -2.16
C THR A 140 22.38 3.99 -1.42
N GLU A 141 23.58 4.44 -1.03
CA GLU A 141 24.53 3.64 -0.26
C GLU A 141 23.96 3.19 1.09
N PHE A 142 23.05 3.95 1.69
CA PHE A 142 22.38 3.52 2.92
C PHE A 142 21.68 2.17 2.72
N ALA A 143 20.86 2.06 1.68
CA ALA A 143 20.19 0.81 1.34
C ALA A 143 21.19 -0.27 0.93
N GLU A 144 22.12 0.06 0.02
CA GLU A 144 23.09 -0.86 -0.57
C GLU A 144 24.07 -1.47 0.46
N SER A 145 24.33 -0.76 1.58
CA SER A 145 25.24 -1.22 2.64
C SER A 145 24.58 -2.05 3.73
N HIS A 146 23.27 -1.92 3.91
CA HIS A 146 22.54 -2.54 5.01
C HIS A 146 21.54 -3.58 4.58
N TYR A 147 21.05 -3.52 3.33
CA TYR A 147 20.03 -4.40 2.77
C TYR A 147 20.58 -5.10 1.53
N PRO A 148 20.97 -6.38 1.65
CA PRO A 148 21.58 -7.08 0.51
C PRO A 148 20.68 -7.11 -0.73
N GLN A 149 19.34 -7.17 -0.55
CA GLN A 149 18.37 -7.13 -1.64
C GLN A 149 18.32 -5.77 -2.38
N ALA A 150 18.86 -4.69 -1.81
CA ALA A 150 18.96 -3.41 -2.51
C ALA A 150 19.79 -3.51 -3.80
N LEU A 151 20.77 -4.42 -3.84
CA LEU A 151 21.59 -4.67 -5.04
C LEU A 151 20.80 -5.45 -6.11
N LEU A 152 19.84 -6.29 -5.71
CA LEU A 152 18.88 -6.90 -6.65
C LEU A 152 17.99 -5.83 -7.28
N VAL A 153 17.53 -4.84 -6.46
CA VAL A 153 16.74 -3.69 -6.95
C VAL A 153 17.54 -2.88 -7.94
N LYS A 154 18.77 -2.50 -7.60
CA LYS A 154 19.67 -1.69 -8.43
C LYS A 154 19.86 -2.27 -9.83
N HIS A 155 20.04 -3.59 -9.91
CA HIS A 155 20.32 -4.29 -11.16
C HIS A 155 19.10 -4.96 -11.80
N ASN A 156 17.90 -4.73 -11.26
CA ASN A 156 16.65 -5.35 -11.73
C ASN A 156 16.76 -6.89 -11.82
N ARG A 157 17.31 -7.50 -10.77
CA ARG A 157 17.53 -8.95 -10.65
C ARG A 157 16.63 -9.55 -9.58
N PHE A 158 16.48 -10.87 -9.64
CA PHE A 158 15.74 -11.59 -8.60
C PHE A 158 16.29 -13.01 -8.40
N THR A 159 16.06 -13.58 -7.21
CA THR A 159 16.43 -14.95 -6.85
C THR A 159 15.56 -15.46 -5.71
N ASP A 160 15.30 -16.75 -5.65
CA ASP A 160 14.68 -17.40 -4.48
C ASP A 160 15.58 -17.41 -3.25
N ASN A 161 16.86 -17.06 -3.42
CA ASN A 161 17.87 -17.04 -2.36
C ASN A 161 18.06 -18.38 -1.65
N GLU A 162 17.79 -19.51 -2.33
CA GLU A 162 17.94 -20.87 -1.76
C GLU A 162 19.36 -21.14 -1.25
N ASP A 163 20.37 -20.60 -1.95
CA ASP A 163 21.78 -20.68 -1.57
C ASP A 163 22.20 -19.70 -0.47
N ASN A 164 21.25 -18.95 0.12
CA ASN A 164 21.49 -17.90 1.11
C ASN A 164 22.56 -16.88 0.69
N LEU A 165 22.56 -16.50 -0.59
CA LEU A 165 23.49 -15.52 -1.16
C LEU A 165 23.34 -14.13 -0.56
N PHE A 166 22.11 -13.78 -0.15
CA PHE A 166 21.73 -12.52 0.45
C PHE A 166 21.25 -12.76 1.87
N PRO A 167 22.09 -12.51 2.89
CA PRO A 167 21.75 -12.78 4.28
C PRO A 167 20.46 -12.04 4.72
N ASN A 168 19.63 -12.72 5.51
CA ASN A 168 18.34 -12.24 6.02
C ASN A 168 17.25 -11.96 4.96
N PHE A 169 17.54 -12.11 3.68
CA PHE A 169 16.54 -11.96 2.63
C PHE A 169 15.76 -13.26 2.41
N ASN A 170 14.44 -13.18 2.54
CA ASN A 170 13.50 -14.24 2.22
C ASN A 170 12.65 -13.84 1.02
N SER A 171 12.74 -14.59 -0.07
CA SER A 171 12.10 -14.26 -1.36
C SER A 171 10.56 -14.28 -1.33
N ILE A 172 9.95 -14.84 -0.28
CA ILE A 172 8.51 -14.83 -0.08
C ILE A 172 8.12 -13.71 0.88
N ARG A 173 8.62 -13.74 2.11
CA ARG A 173 8.25 -12.81 3.16
C ARG A 173 8.67 -11.36 2.86
N ASP A 174 9.87 -11.18 2.30
CA ASP A 174 10.49 -9.86 2.11
C ASP A 174 10.25 -9.31 0.69
N THR A 175 9.18 -9.75 0.07
CA THR A 175 8.75 -9.30 -1.26
C THR A 175 7.29 -8.89 -1.23
N SER A 176 6.87 -8.20 -2.24
CA SER A 176 5.48 -7.88 -2.52
C SER A 176 5.18 -8.17 -3.98
N LEU A 177 4.03 -7.78 -4.46
CA LEU A 177 3.57 -8.10 -5.80
C LEU A 177 3.00 -6.87 -6.50
N HIS A 178 3.15 -6.88 -7.82
CA HIS A 178 2.30 -6.15 -8.74
C HIS A 178 1.38 -7.14 -9.43
N PHE A 179 0.10 -6.85 -9.57
CA PHE A 179 -0.83 -7.69 -10.30
C PHE A 179 -2.06 -6.92 -10.79
N ASP A 180 -2.83 -7.55 -11.66
CA ASP A 180 -4.11 -7.03 -12.11
C ASP A 180 -5.19 -7.33 -11.05
N ALA A 181 -5.66 -6.29 -10.35
CA ALA A 181 -6.61 -6.44 -9.24
C ALA A 181 -7.98 -6.97 -9.70
N VAL A 182 -8.38 -6.68 -10.94
CA VAL A 182 -9.63 -7.22 -11.50
C VAL A 182 -9.51 -8.72 -11.68
N LYS A 183 -8.41 -9.17 -12.29
CA LYS A 183 -8.12 -10.60 -12.44
C LYS A 183 -7.95 -11.29 -11.08
N PHE A 184 -7.36 -10.62 -10.10
CA PHE A 184 -7.21 -11.15 -8.74
C PHE A 184 -8.58 -11.38 -8.08
N GLY A 185 -9.49 -10.40 -8.15
CA GLY A 185 -10.86 -10.58 -7.69
C GLY A 185 -11.58 -11.74 -8.38
N GLN A 186 -11.45 -11.87 -9.71
CA GLN A 186 -12.00 -12.98 -10.48
C GLN A 186 -11.39 -14.33 -10.07
N TRP A 187 -10.08 -14.36 -9.81
CA TRP A 187 -9.42 -15.58 -9.34
C TRP A 187 -9.94 -16.00 -7.97
N LEU A 188 -10.05 -15.06 -7.02
CA LEU A 188 -10.65 -15.32 -5.69
C LEU A 188 -12.09 -15.82 -5.82
N LYS A 189 -12.90 -15.19 -6.67
CA LYS A 189 -14.27 -15.63 -6.97
C LYS A 189 -14.30 -17.08 -7.39
N ASN A 190 -13.61 -17.39 -8.50
CA ASN A 190 -13.80 -18.65 -9.23
C ASN A 190 -13.03 -19.83 -8.62
N ASN A 191 -11.82 -19.58 -8.09
CA ASN A 191 -10.93 -20.64 -7.63
C ASN A 191 -10.94 -20.79 -6.10
N TYR A 192 -11.38 -19.79 -5.36
CA TYR A 192 -11.36 -19.83 -3.90
C TYR A 192 -12.76 -19.81 -3.28
N CYS A 193 -13.56 -18.77 -3.55
CA CYS A 193 -14.83 -18.51 -2.84
C CYS A 193 -15.96 -19.43 -3.30
N MET A 194 -16.23 -19.50 -4.61
CA MET A 194 -17.33 -20.30 -5.14
C MET A 194 -17.19 -21.80 -4.83
N PRO A 195 -16.02 -22.42 -4.95
CA PRO A 195 -15.84 -23.83 -4.56
C PRO A 195 -16.04 -24.10 -3.07
N ARG A 196 -15.95 -23.06 -2.22
CA ARG A 196 -16.16 -23.16 -0.75
C ARG A 196 -17.58 -22.81 -0.29
N GLY A 197 -18.48 -22.52 -1.22
CA GLY A 197 -19.90 -22.37 -0.91
C GLY A 197 -20.40 -20.95 -0.67
N ILE A 198 -19.66 -19.92 -1.12
CA ILE A 198 -20.19 -18.54 -1.14
C ILE A 198 -21.41 -18.47 -2.05
N THR A 199 -22.51 -17.91 -1.56
CA THR A 199 -23.68 -17.61 -2.39
C THR A 199 -23.41 -16.33 -3.18
N HIS A 200 -23.37 -16.45 -4.51
CA HIS A 200 -23.16 -15.31 -5.39
C HIS A 200 -24.43 -14.89 -6.10
N ILE A 201 -24.75 -13.59 -6.06
CA ILE A 201 -25.90 -13.00 -6.74
C ILE A 201 -25.41 -11.88 -7.68
N SER A 202 -25.60 -12.07 -8.97
CA SER A 202 -25.36 -11.03 -9.99
C SER A 202 -26.63 -10.21 -10.17
N SER A 203 -26.76 -9.09 -9.50
CA SER A 203 -27.91 -8.19 -9.56
C SER A 203 -27.58 -6.84 -8.92
N LYS A 204 -28.24 -5.79 -9.41
CA LYS A 204 -28.16 -4.47 -8.81
C LYS A 204 -29.07 -4.36 -7.58
N VAL A 205 -28.57 -3.72 -6.52
CA VAL A 205 -29.36 -3.27 -5.37
C VAL A 205 -30.08 -1.98 -5.75
N VAL A 206 -31.40 -1.96 -5.69
CA VAL A 206 -32.23 -0.81 -6.14
C VAL A 206 -32.91 -0.07 -5.02
N GLU A 207 -33.16 -0.72 -3.88
CA GLU A 207 -33.78 -0.11 -2.69
C GLU A 207 -33.20 -0.72 -1.42
N ILE A 208 -33.02 0.10 -0.38
CA ILE A 208 -32.40 -0.28 0.89
C ILE A 208 -33.26 0.23 2.04
N PRO A 209 -34.33 -0.51 2.42
CA PRO A 209 -35.11 -0.21 3.61
C PRO A 209 -34.26 -0.23 4.88
N THR A 210 -34.47 0.75 5.75
CA THR A 210 -33.77 0.90 7.04
C THR A 210 -34.72 1.00 8.18
N ASP A 211 -34.25 0.59 9.37
CA ASP A 211 -34.93 0.76 10.64
C ASP A 211 -33.99 1.32 11.73
N ASP A 212 -34.38 1.30 12.98
CA ASP A 212 -33.57 1.75 14.11
C ASP A 212 -32.27 0.94 14.26
N CYS A 213 -32.26 -0.31 13.80
CA CYS A 213 -31.10 -1.22 13.86
C CYS A 213 -30.15 -1.10 12.68
N GLY A 214 -30.51 -0.40 11.61
CA GLY A 214 -29.72 -0.21 10.43
C GLY A 214 -30.43 -0.61 9.14
N ILE A 215 -29.82 -1.45 8.31
CA ILE A 215 -30.41 -1.97 7.08
C ILE A 215 -31.34 -3.15 7.44
N GLU A 216 -32.63 -3.00 7.12
CA GLU A 216 -33.60 -4.09 7.28
C GLU A 216 -33.39 -5.16 6.19
N SER A 217 -33.12 -4.74 4.97
CA SER A 217 -32.97 -5.63 3.81
C SER A 217 -32.44 -4.89 2.60
N LEU A 218 -31.96 -5.65 1.60
CA LEU A 218 -31.64 -5.17 0.27
C LEU A 218 -32.69 -5.66 -0.71
N ILE A 219 -33.23 -4.76 -1.55
CA ILE A 219 -34.14 -5.10 -2.64
C ILE A 219 -33.34 -5.08 -3.93
N LEU A 220 -33.34 -6.20 -4.62
CA LEU A 220 -32.64 -6.37 -5.88
C LEU A 220 -33.52 -5.96 -7.07
N GLU A 221 -32.90 -5.73 -8.24
CA GLU A 221 -33.61 -5.36 -9.47
C GLU A 221 -34.73 -6.33 -9.86
N ASN A 222 -34.54 -7.63 -9.60
CA ASN A 222 -35.54 -8.67 -9.78
C ASN A 222 -36.63 -8.71 -8.69
N LYS A 223 -36.64 -7.71 -7.79
CA LYS A 223 -37.55 -7.57 -6.63
C LYS A 223 -37.35 -8.60 -5.52
N SER A 224 -36.32 -9.43 -5.57
CA SER A 224 -35.98 -10.30 -4.45
C SER A 224 -35.48 -9.47 -3.25
N LYS A 225 -35.81 -9.93 -2.04
CA LYS A 225 -35.45 -9.29 -0.79
C LYS A 225 -34.38 -10.13 -0.08
N ILE A 226 -33.22 -9.52 0.19
CA ILE A 226 -32.11 -10.17 0.89
C ILE A 226 -32.01 -9.57 2.29
N LYS A 227 -32.03 -10.43 3.31
CA LYS A 227 -31.82 -10.07 4.71
C LYS A 227 -30.55 -10.71 5.23
N ALA A 228 -29.82 -10.00 6.08
CA ALA A 228 -28.66 -10.49 6.80
C ALA A 228 -28.56 -9.82 8.17
N ASP A 229 -27.80 -10.44 9.08
CA ASP A 229 -27.50 -9.86 10.38
C ASP A 229 -26.45 -8.75 10.25
N LEU A 230 -25.50 -8.91 9.31
CA LEU A 230 -24.44 -7.95 9.03
C LEU A 230 -24.34 -7.72 7.51
N TYR A 231 -24.22 -6.46 7.13
CA TYR A 231 -23.95 -6.04 5.74
C TYR A 231 -22.56 -5.47 5.62
N ILE A 232 -21.83 -5.86 4.57
CA ILE A 232 -20.49 -5.34 4.30
C ILE A 232 -20.52 -4.51 3.03
N ASP A 233 -20.21 -3.23 3.16
CA ASP A 233 -20.16 -2.28 2.05
C ASP A 233 -18.80 -2.33 1.36
N CYS A 234 -18.75 -2.95 0.19
CA CYS A 234 -17.61 -3.03 -0.72
C CYS A 234 -17.89 -2.31 -2.04
N THR A 235 -18.80 -1.31 -2.04
CA THR A 235 -19.28 -0.63 -3.26
C THR A 235 -18.34 0.48 -3.76
N GLY A 236 -17.09 0.49 -3.30
CA GLY A 236 -16.09 1.45 -3.73
C GLY A 236 -16.40 2.88 -3.29
N PHE A 237 -16.00 3.88 -4.08
CA PHE A 237 -16.27 5.29 -3.78
C PHE A 237 -17.76 5.64 -3.70
N LEU A 238 -18.64 4.75 -4.16
CA LEU A 238 -20.08 4.93 -4.02
C LEU A 238 -20.52 4.89 -2.55
N SER A 239 -19.89 4.03 -1.74
CA SER A 239 -20.22 3.80 -0.32
C SER A 239 -21.73 3.74 -0.09
N LEU A 240 -22.36 2.84 -0.84
CA LEU A 240 -23.82 2.77 -0.99
C LEU A 240 -24.53 2.55 0.34
N LEU A 241 -23.99 1.67 1.19
CA LEU A 241 -24.62 1.31 2.46
C LEU A 241 -24.25 2.29 3.58
N LEU A 242 -22.95 2.61 3.71
CA LEU A 242 -22.47 3.42 4.82
C LEU A 242 -22.73 4.93 4.60
N GLU A 243 -22.28 5.50 3.46
CA GLU A 243 -22.45 6.94 3.19
C GLU A 243 -23.85 7.25 2.67
N GLN A 244 -24.28 6.57 1.59
CA GLN A 244 -25.51 6.97 0.93
C GLN A 244 -26.76 6.56 1.70
N THR A 245 -26.76 5.39 2.37
CA THR A 245 -27.92 4.92 3.11
C THR A 245 -27.91 5.36 4.56
N LEU A 246 -26.84 5.05 5.32
CA LEU A 246 -26.76 5.38 6.73
C LEU A 246 -26.30 6.82 7.01
N LYS A 247 -25.89 7.57 5.97
CA LYS A 247 -25.48 8.98 6.07
C LYS A 247 -24.31 9.22 7.02
N GLU A 248 -23.39 8.24 7.09
CA GLU A 248 -22.21 8.40 7.92
C GLU A 248 -21.32 9.52 7.40
N LYS A 249 -20.76 10.31 8.32
CA LYS A 249 -19.96 11.47 8.01
C LYS A 249 -18.61 11.07 7.42
N TYR A 250 -18.20 11.78 6.35
CA TYR A 250 -16.87 11.64 5.76
C TYR A 250 -15.92 12.72 6.31
N ILE A 251 -14.72 12.32 6.68
CA ILE A 251 -13.62 13.19 7.15
C ILE A 251 -12.62 13.31 6.00
N SER A 252 -12.55 14.49 5.40
CA SER A 252 -11.65 14.79 4.28
C SER A 252 -10.22 15.04 4.76
N TYR A 253 -9.24 14.52 4.01
CA TYR A 253 -7.81 14.80 4.17
C TYR A 253 -7.28 15.83 3.16
N GLU A 254 -8.15 16.44 2.35
CA GLU A 254 -7.80 17.36 1.27
C GLU A 254 -6.94 18.56 1.72
N SER A 255 -7.11 19.00 2.99
CA SER A 255 -6.32 20.10 3.54
C SER A 255 -4.81 19.82 3.57
N PHE A 256 -4.39 18.57 3.56
CA PHE A 256 -2.99 18.15 3.60
C PHE A 256 -2.61 17.05 2.57
N LEU A 257 -3.58 16.40 1.95
CA LEU A 257 -3.43 15.55 0.78
C LEU A 257 -4.38 16.05 -0.31
N PRO A 258 -3.99 17.09 -1.07
CA PRO A 258 -4.90 17.79 -1.97
C PRO A 258 -5.17 17.04 -3.27
N ASN A 259 -4.47 15.94 -3.53
CA ASN A 259 -4.64 15.16 -4.75
C ASN A 259 -6.01 14.48 -4.78
N ASN A 260 -6.74 14.68 -5.88
CA ASN A 260 -8.11 14.22 -6.04
C ASN A 260 -8.42 13.67 -7.45
N HIS A 261 -7.44 13.70 -8.35
CA HIS A 261 -7.55 13.20 -9.72
C HIS A 261 -6.36 12.33 -10.09
N ALA A 262 -6.59 11.43 -11.05
CA ALA A 262 -5.50 10.69 -11.68
C ALA A 262 -5.81 10.38 -13.14
N TRP A 263 -4.83 10.57 -14.01
CA TRP A 263 -4.80 9.96 -15.34
C TRP A 263 -4.12 8.59 -15.25
N ALA A 264 -4.76 7.57 -15.78
CA ALA A 264 -4.24 6.22 -15.80
C ALA A 264 -4.16 5.66 -17.22
N VAL A 265 -3.12 4.88 -17.50
CA VAL A 265 -2.87 4.30 -18.81
C VAL A 265 -2.16 2.95 -18.69
N GLN A 266 -2.49 2.03 -19.58
CA GLN A 266 -1.80 0.74 -19.74
C GLN A 266 -0.92 0.82 -20.98
N ILE A 267 0.36 0.43 -20.84
CA ILE A 267 1.37 0.60 -21.89
C ILE A 267 2.02 -0.76 -22.20
N PRO A 268 1.98 -1.23 -23.45
CA PRO A 268 2.71 -2.43 -23.83
C PRO A 268 4.24 -2.21 -23.72
N TYR A 269 4.96 -3.27 -23.37
CA TYR A 269 6.43 -3.24 -23.37
C TYR A 269 6.99 -3.10 -24.78
N LYS A 270 8.01 -2.30 -24.94
CA LYS A 270 8.92 -2.30 -26.12
C LYS A 270 10.11 -3.22 -25.85
N GLU A 271 10.72 -3.05 -24.66
CA GLU A 271 11.90 -3.79 -24.21
C GLU A 271 11.63 -4.38 -22.81
N LYS A 272 10.91 -5.50 -22.78
CA LYS A 272 10.40 -6.09 -21.54
C LYS A 272 11.50 -6.34 -20.49
N ASN A 273 12.67 -6.79 -20.90
CA ASN A 273 13.80 -7.03 -20.01
C ASN A 273 14.29 -5.75 -19.29
N ILE A 274 14.06 -4.58 -19.90
CA ILE A 274 14.47 -3.28 -19.38
C ILE A 274 13.32 -2.64 -18.56
N GLU A 275 12.10 -2.75 -19.06
CA GLU A 275 10.95 -2.01 -18.55
C GLU A 275 10.24 -2.71 -17.39
N LEU A 276 10.22 -4.06 -17.37
CA LEU A 276 9.65 -4.82 -16.27
C LEU A 276 10.59 -4.72 -15.06
N ASN A 277 10.16 -3.99 -14.03
CA ASN A 277 10.95 -3.68 -12.86
C ASN A 277 10.48 -4.42 -11.62
N ASN A 278 11.44 -4.76 -10.73
CA ASN A 278 11.19 -5.36 -9.41
C ASN A 278 10.84 -4.32 -8.33
N LYS A 279 10.41 -3.12 -8.72
CA LYS A 279 10.05 -2.02 -7.82
C LYS A 279 8.91 -1.20 -8.39
N THR A 280 8.11 -0.60 -7.53
CA THR A 280 7.22 0.50 -7.92
C THR A 280 8.08 1.76 -8.02
N ARG A 281 7.92 2.54 -9.09
CA ARG A 281 8.55 3.85 -9.19
C ARG A 281 7.51 4.94 -8.99
N CYS A 282 7.80 5.84 -8.05
CA CYS A 282 7.06 7.06 -7.82
C CYS A 282 7.93 8.24 -8.27
N VAL A 283 7.48 8.97 -9.28
CA VAL A 283 8.23 10.09 -9.88
C VAL A 283 7.46 11.37 -9.67
N ALA A 284 8.03 12.30 -8.93
CA ALA A 284 7.41 13.60 -8.72
C ALA A 284 7.46 14.43 -10.01
N LEU A 285 6.31 15.02 -10.37
CA LEU A 285 6.16 15.95 -11.49
C LEU A 285 5.84 17.35 -10.95
N ASP A 286 5.42 18.26 -11.83
CA ASP A 286 5.22 19.66 -11.46
C ASP A 286 3.97 19.86 -10.59
N ASN A 287 2.90 19.08 -10.80
CA ASN A 287 1.63 19.22 -10.07
C ASN A 287 1.15 17.93 -9.39
N GLY A 288 2.06 17.01 -9.09
CA GLY A 288 1.74 15.73 -8.49
C GLY A 288 2.85 14.70 -8.69
N TRP A 289 2.47 13.43 -8.87
CA TRP A 289 3.43 12.34 -9.03
C TRP A 289 2.89 11.20 -9.90
N VAL A 290 3.80 10.52 -10.60
CA VAL A 290 3.50 9.37 -11.46
C VAL A 290 3.86 8.08 -10.74
N TRP A 291 2.93 7.10 -10.75
CA TRP A 291 3.30 5.72 -10.45
C TRP A 291 3.65 4.95 -11.73
N ASN A 292 4.59 4.03 -11.60
CA ASN A 292 4.97 3.09 -12.65
C ASN A 292 5.03 1.68 -12.06
N ILE A 293 4.12 0.81 -12.49
CA ILE A 293 3.90 -0.54 -11.98
C ILE A 293 4.10 -1.52 -13.13
N GLY A 294 5.10 -2.41 -13.01
CA GLY A 294 5.36 -3.43 -14.01
C GLY A 294 4.57 -4.71 -13.73
N LEU A 295 3.51 -5.00 -14.51
CA LEU A 295 2.90 -6.33 -14.58
C LEU A 295 3.69 -7.20 -15.58
N TYR A 296 3.49 -8.51 -15.57
CA TYR A 296 4.25 -9.35 -16.48
C TYR A 296 4.03 -9.00 -17.96
N SER A 297 2.82 -8.62 -18.38
CA SER A 297 2.52 -8.33 -19.81
C SER A 297 2.63 -6.86 -20.19
N ARG A 298 2.55 -5.91 -19.24
CA ARG A 298 2.41 -4.48 -19.50
C ARG A 298 2.87 -3.60 -18.35
N LEU A 299 3.07 -2.32 -18.63
CA LEU A 299 3.18 -1.29 -17.61
C LEU A 299 1.78 -0.72 -17.27
N GLY A 300 1.52 -0.53 -15.98
CA GLY A 300 0.46 0.34 -15.47
C GLY A 300 1.08 1.66 -15.03
N ILE A 301 0.70 2.75 -15.67
CA ILE A 301 1.21 4.08 -15.34
C ILE A 301 0.03 5.00 -15.04
N GLY A 302 0.21 5.88 -14.06
CA GLY A 302 -0.75 6.93 -13.83
C GLY A 302 -0.14 8.12 -13.12
N TYR A 303 -0.75 9.27 -13.34
CA TYR A 303 -0.36 10.55 -12.79
C TYR A 303 -1.43 11.03 -11.83
N VAL A 304 -1.09 11.11 -10.55
CA VAL A 304 -1.91 11.65 -9.46
C VAL A 304 -1.66 13.15 -9.35
N TYR A 305 -2.72 13.94 -9.35
CA TYR A 305 -2.64 15.41 -9.30
C TYR A 305 -3.86 16.01 -8.58
N SER A 306 -3.79 17.32 -8.35
CA SER A 306 -4.90 18.09 -7.77
C SER A 306 -5.47 19.07 -8.79
N ASP A 307 -6.79 19.06 -9.00
CA ASP A 307 -7.51 19.99 -9.85
C ASP A 307 -7.44 21.46 -9.36
N LYS A 308 -7.00 21.65 -8.11
CA LYS A 308 -6.74 22.98 -7.54
C LYS A 308 -5.54 23.68 -8.19
N PHE A 309 -4.56 22.93 -8.71
CA PHE A 309 -3.30 23.46 -9.21
C PHE A 309 -3.08 23.26 -10.71
N THR A 310 -3.81 22.36 -11.34
CA THR A 310 -3.69 22.08 -12.77
C THR A 310 -5.03 21.61 -13.35
N THR A 311 -5.23 21.80 -14.65
CA THR A 311 -6.40 21.26 -15.35
C THR A 311 -6.19 19.81 -15.75
N ASP A 312 -7.28 19.07 -16.03
CA ASP A 312 -7.20 17.70 -16.56
C ASP A 312 -6.39 17.63 -17.86
N GLU A 313 -6.53 18.63 -18.73
CA GLU A 313 -5.82 18.70 -20.00
C GLU A 313 -4.32 18.93 -19.80
N ASP A 314 -3.94 19.88 -18.94
CA ASP A 314 -2.53 20.16 -18.64
C ASP A 314 -1.87 18.95 -17.94
N ALA A 315 -2.57 18.31 -17.00
CA ALA A 315 -2.10 17.10 -16.34
C ALA A 315 -1.91 15.95 -17.34
N LEU A 316 -2.82 15.79 -18.31
CA LEU A 316 -2.65 14.78 -19.37
C LEU A 316 -1.43 15.09 -20.25
N ASN A 317 -1.22 16.35 -20.60
CA ASN A 317 -0.06 16.77 -21.38
C ASN A 317 1.25 16.53 -20.60
N GLU A 318 1.25 16.79 -19.31
CA GLU A 318 2.39 16.51 -18.43
C GLU A 318 2.69 15.01 -18.37
N LEU A 319 1.67 14.14 -18.24
CA LEU A 319 1.83 12.69 -18.32
C LEU A 319 2.38 12.24 -19.68
N LYS A 320 1.86 12.77 -20.80
CA LYS A 320 2.38 12.46 -22.15
C LYS A 320 3.85 12.86 -22.30
N ASN A 321 4.24 14.00 -21.75
CA ASN A 321 5.65 14.43 -21.72
C ASN A 321 6.53 13.49 -20.88
N TYR A 322 6.02 13.01 -19.74
CA TYR A 322 6.70 11.99 -18.95
C TYR A 322 6.96 10.72 -19.78
N LEU A 323 5.96 10.22 -20.52
CA LEU A 323 6.07 9.04 -21.35
C LEU A 323 7.08 9.23 -22.51
N LYS A 324 7.18 10.44 -23.01
CA LYS A 324 8.07 10.79 -24.13
C LYS A 324 9.53 10.98 -23.69
N PHE A 325 9.78 11.57 -22.52
CA PHE A 325 11.10 12.06 -22.15
C PHE A 325 11.69 11.46 -20.87
N LYS A 326 10.86 11.00 -19.92
CA LYS A 326 11.31 10.53 -18.61
C LYS A 326 11.10 9.03 -18.37
N LEU A 327 10.26 8.37 -19.20
CA LEU A 327 10.11 6.92 -19.11
C LEU A 327 11.40 6.23 -19.56
N LYS A 328 11.81 5.17 -18.87
CA LYS A 328 13.08 4.44 -19.11
C LYS A 328 13.29 4.01 -20.57
N VAL A 329 12.21 3.59 -21.22
CA VAL A 329 12.14 3.37 -22.67
C VAL A 329 11.08 4.33 -23.21
N ALA A 330 11.53 5.39 -23.84
CA ALA A 330 10.69 6.48 -24.34
C ALA A 330 9.64 6.00 -25.36
N ARG A 331 8.49 6.67 -25.35
CA ARG A 331 7.41 6.46 -26.33
C ARG A 331 7.40 7.60 -27.34
N THR A 332 7.16 7.26 -28.61
CA THR A 332 6.95 8.25 -29.67
C THR A 332 5.56 8.90 -29.53
N GLU A 333 5.35 10.04 -30.20
CA GLU A 333 4.03 10.68 -30.25
C GLU A 333 2.96 9.75 -30.81
N GLU A 334 3.25 9.06 -31.93
CA GLU A 334 2.32 8.11 -32.52
C GLU A 334 1.93 6.97 -31.57
N GLU A 335 2.89 6.45 -30.81
CA GLU A 335 2.61 5.43 -29.78
C GLU A 335 1.73 5.99 -28.67
N ILE A 336 1.98 7.21 -28.22
CA ILE A 336 1.24 7.88 -27.16
C ILE A 336 -0.20 8.18 -27.59
N ASP A 337 -0.41 8.63 -28.84
CA ASP A 337 -1.74 8.95 -29.37
C ASP A 337 -2.62 7.70 -29.54
N ASN A 338 -2.03 6.53 -29.68
CA ASN A 338 -2.74 5.25 -29.71
C ASN A 338 -3.09 4.70 -28.32
N LEU A 339 -2.62 5.32 -27.23
CA LEU A 339 -2.93 4.88 -25.86
C LEU A 339 -4.33 5.33 -25.44
N LYS A 340 -4.95 4.51 -24.58
CA LYS A 340 -6.24 4.85 -23.97
C LYS A 340 -6.03 5.38 -22.56
N PHE A 341 -6.11 6.68 -22.41
CA PHE A 341 -6.06 7.35 -21.13
C PHE A 341 -7.42 7.33 -20.45
N ARG A 342 -7.43 7.11 -19.13
CA ARG A 342 -8.63 7.13 -18.31
C ARG A 342 -8.46 8.15 -17.18
N ASN A 343 -9.36 9.11 -17.08
CA ASN A 343 -9.42 10.03 -15.94
C ASN A 343 -10.18 9.36 -14.79
N LEU A 344 -9.66 9.49 -13.59
CA LEU A 344 -10.22 8.98 -12.34
C LEU A 344 -10.31 10.14 -11.35
N THR A 345 -11.46 10.24 -10.69
CA THR A 345 -11.68 11.20 -9.60
C THR A 345 -11.84 10.44 -8.30
N PHE A 346 -11.25 10.94 -7.22
CA PHE A 346 -11.33 10.33 -5.90
C PHE A 346 -11.33 11.39 -4.80
N LYS A 347 -11.69 10.97 -3.59
CA LYS A 347 -11.63 11.79 -2.37
C LYS A 347 -10.64 11.15 -1.40
N ALA A 348 -9.59 11.87 -1.01
CA ALA A 348 -8.74 11.44 0.10
C ALA A 348 -9.47 11.70 1.43
N GLY A 349 -9.56 10.67 2.26
CA GLY A 349 -10.27 10.76 3.54
C GLY A 349 -10.82 9.40 3.99
N ARG A 350 -11.57 9.41 5.07
CA ARG A 350 -12.27 8.25 5.61
C ARG A 350 -13.62 8.62 6.22
N HIS A 351 -14.48 7.64 6.44
CA HIS A 351 -15.66 7.87 7.27
C HIS A 351 -15.25 8.04 8.76
N GLU A 352 -16.07 8.77 9.51
CA GLU A 352 -15.86 8.97 10.94
C GLU A 352 -15.92 7.64 11.68
N ARG A 353 -16.86 6.78 11.31
CA ARG A 353 -16.99 5.39 11.77
C ARG A 353 -17.06 4.46 10.56
N ILE A 354 -16.35 3.37 10.63
CA ILE A 354 -16.29 2.34 9.57
C ILE A 354 -17.33 1.24 9.79
N TRP A 355 -17.73 1.06 11.05
CA TRP A 355 -18.82 0.17 11.45
C TRP A 355 -19.93 0.99 12.12
N VAL A 356 -21.11 1.02 11.51
CA VAL A 356 -22.30 1.72 12.01
C VAL A 356 -23.49 0.77 11.99
N LYS A 357 -24.09 0.53 13.17
CA LYS A 357 -25.21 -0.40 13.31
C LYS A 357 -24.85 -1.79 12.79
N ASN A 358 -25.55 -2.29 11.77
CA ASN A 358 -25.29 -3.57 11.13
C ASN A 358 -24.56 -3.43 9.77
N VAL A 359 -23.80 -2.35 9.58
CA VAL A 359 -23.03 -2.10 8.35
C VAL A 359 -21.55 -1.86 8.66
N VAL A 360 -20.67 -2.59 7.97
CA VAL A 360 -19.21 -2.40 7.97
C VAL A 360 -18.77 -2.04 6.57
N ALA A 361 -18.00 -0.97 6.41
CA ALA A 361 -17.39 -0.64 5.12
C ALA A 361 -15.99 -1.25 4.98
N VAL A 362 -15.64 -1.72 3.78
CA VAL A 362 -14.34 -2.30 3.46
C VAL A 362 -13.81 -1.73 2.13
N GLY A 363 -12.54 -1.37 2.11
CA GLY A 363 -11.89 -0.78 0.94
C GLY A 363 -12.29 0.68 0.73
N LEU A 364 -12.52 1.08 -0.52
CA LEU A 364 -12.82 2.48 -0.87
C LEU A 364 -14.12 2.99 -0.25
N SER A 365 -15.02 2.11 0.14
CA SER A 365 -16.25 2.47 0.90
C SER A 365 -15.94 2.92 2.33
N ALA A 366 -14.81 2.51 2.90
CA ALA A 366 -14.38 2.92 4.23
C ALA A 366 -13.60 4.24 4.19
N GLY A 367 -12.76 4.41 3.17
CA GLY A 367 -11.91 5.57 2.97
C GLY A 367 -10.85 5.31 1.92
N PHE A 368 -10.12 6.37 1.57
CA PHE A 368 -9.05 6.31 0.59
C PHE A 368 -7.91 7.27 0.94
N ILE A 369 -6.70 6.79 0.78
CA ILE A 369 -5.47 7.58 0.83
C ILE A 369 -4.77 7.33 -0.50
N GLU A 370 -4.23 8.39 -1.13
CA GLU A 370 -3.50 8.24 -2.38
C GLU A 370 -2.44 7.13 -2.31
N PRO A 371 -2.24 6.35 -3.39
CA PRO A 371 -1.49 5.10 -3.33
C PRO A 371 0.03 5.26 -3.41
N LEU A 372 0.58 6.37 -2.90
CA LEU A 372 2.01 6.67 -2.93
C LEU A 372 2.85 5.53 -2.33
N GLU A 373 2.32 4.90 -1.29
CA GLU A 373 2.95 3.78 -0.58
C GLU A 373 2.20 2.46 -0.79
N SER A 374 1.45 2.32 -1.89
CA SER A 374 0.79 1.05 -2.27
C SER A 374 -0.24 0.53 -1.27
N ASN A 375 -0.96 1.42 -0.60
CA ASN A 375 -1.84 1.13 0.53
C ASN A 375 -3.24 0.60 0.18
N GLY A 376 -3.62 0.57 -1.10
CA GLY A 376 -4.99 0.22 -1.50
C GLY A 376 -5.46 -1.13 -0.95
N LEU A 377 -4.76 -2.21 -1.28
CA LEU A 377 -5.11 -3.56 -0.79
C LEU A 377 -4.72 -3.77 0.69
N TYR A 378 -3.72 -3.06 1.18
CA TYR A 378 -3.32 -3.12 2.58
C TYR A 378 -4.45 -2.64 3.50
N SER A 379 -5.12 -1.53 3.19
CA SER A 379 -6.24 -1.01 3.99
C SER A 379 -7.40 -2.01 4.05
N ILE A 380 -7.68 -2.72 2.94
CA ILE A 380 -8.67 -3.79 2.90
C ILE A 380 -8.29 -4.92 3.89
N GLN A 381 -7.05 -5.37 3.86
CA GLN A 381 -6.57 -6.45 4.74
C GLN A 381 -6.69 -6.09 6.22
N GLU A 382 -6.28 -4.87 6.59
CA GLU A 382 -6.34 -4.41 7.98
C GLU A 382 -7.78 -4.34 8.49
N ILE A 383 -8.72 -3.87 7.67
CA ILE A 383 -10.15 -3.87 8.05
C ILE A 383 -10.66 -5.32 8.20
N ILE A 384 -10.31 -6.20 7.26
CA ILE A 384 -10.69 -7.62 7.33
C ILE A 384 -10.16 -8.27 8.62
N TYR A 385 -8.88 -8.06 8.97
CA TYR A 385 -8.29 -8.65 10.16
C TYR A 385 -8.98 -8.19 11.45
N GLU A 386 -9.31 -6.90 11.56
CA GLU A 386 -10.07 -6.41 12.72
C GLU A 386 -11.50 -6.97 12.72
N LEU A 387 -12.13 -7.09 11.56
CA LEU A 387 -13.48 -7.68 11.45
C LEU A 387 -13.48 -9.16 11.87
N LEU A 388 -12.50 -9.96 11.42
CA LEU A 388 -12.39 -11.36 11.79
C LEU A 388 -12.27 -11.55 13.31
N LYS A 389 -11.49 -10.71 14.00
CA LYS A 389 -11.34 -10.75 15.46
C LYS A 389 -12.66 -10.54 16.19
N ILE A 390 -13.47 -9.59 15.70
CA ILE A 390 -14.76 -9.30 16.34
C ILE A 390 -15.80 -10.39 16.02
N LEU A 391 -15.82 -10.90 14.80
CA LEU A 391 -16.76 -11.95 14.38
C LEU A 391 -16.50 -13.32 15.04
N ASP A 392 -15.35 -13.51 15.68
CA ASP A 392 -15.03 -14.68 16.50
C ASP A 392 -15.77 -14.68 17.85
N HIS A 393 -16.34 -13.55 18.24
CA HIS A 393 -17.19 -13.48 19.44
C HIS A 393 -18.58 -14.07 19.16
N ASP A 394 -19.12 -14.84 20.12
CA ASP A 394 -20.50 -15.37 20.04
C ASP A 394 -21.53 -14.26 19.92
N PHE A 395 -21.27 -13.12 20.56
CA PHE A 395 -22.10 -11.94 20.59
C PHE A 395 -21.26 -10.69 20.50
N ILE A 396 -21.65 -9.79 19.61
CA ILE A 396 -21.01 -8.51 19.38
C ILE A 396 -21.81 -7.43 20.11
N ASN A 397 -21.15 -6.62 20.89
CA ASN A 397 -21.74 -5.50 21.61
C ASN A 397 -21.17 -4.15 21.14
N GLN A 398 -21.70 -3.04 21.66
CA GLN A 398 -21.25 -1.70 21.23
C GLN A 398 -19.78 -1.45 21.53
N TRP A 399 -19.22 -2.01 22.61
CA TRP A 399 -17.79 -1.89 22.91
C TRP A 399 -16.90 -2.51 21.82
N ASP A 400 -17.29 -3.67 21.30
CA ASP A 400 -16.56 -4.34 20.20
C ASP A 400 -16.57 -3.47 18.94
N VAL A 401 -17.72 -2.87 18.62
CA VAL A 401 -17.87 -1.93 17.50
C VAL A 401 -17.01 -0.67 17.70
N ASP A 402 -16.97 -0.12 18.91
CA ASP A 402 -16.19 1.07 19.23
C ASP A 402 -14.68 0.78 19.16
N VAL A 403 -14.23 -0.38 19.64
CA VAL A 403 -12.84 -0.84 19.52
C VAL A 403 -12.45 -1.03 18.07
N PHE A 404 -13.30 -1.67 17.27
CA PHE A 404 -13.08 -1.82 15.83
C PHE A 404 -12.92 -0.44 15.15
N ASN A 405 -13.87 0.46 15.37
CA ASN A 405 -13.85 1.79 14.78
C ASN A 405 -12.58 2.54 15.16
N LYS A 406 -12.21 2.54 16.44
CA LYS A 406 -10.99 3.19 16.92
C LYS A 406 -9.74 2.59 16.26
N SER A 407 -9.63 1.26 16.20
CA SER A 407 -8.48 0.59 15.60
C SER A 407 -8.33 0.92 14.12
N VAL A 408 -9.42 0.81 13.35
CA VAL A 408 -9.38 1.03 11.90
C VAL A 408 -9.16 2.51 11.56
N THR A 409 -9.86 3.43 12.22
CA THR A 409 -9.70 4.87 11.95
C THR A 409 -8.31 5.37 12.32
N GLN A 410 -7.75 4.90 13.43
CA GLN A 410 -6.37 5.23 13.80
C GLN A 410 -5.36 4.80 12.72
N ARG A 411 -5.54 3.62 12.12
CA ARG A 411 -4.68 3.13 11.04
C ARG A 411 -4.75 4.01 9.79
N PHE A 412 -5.94 4.50 9.43
CA PHE A 412 -6.08 5.46 8.34
C PHE A 412 -5.32 6.76 8.65
N ASP A 413 -5.47 7.29 9.86
CA ASP A 413 -4.81 8.54 10.26
C ASP A 413 -3.28 8.38 10.31
N ASP A 414 -2.79 7.29 10.90
CA ASP A 414 -1.35 6.98 10.98
C ASP A 414 -0.74 6.81 9.57
N PHE A 415 -1.46 6.13 8.67
CA PHE A 415 -0.98 5.97 7.29
C PHE A 415 -0.99 7.30 6.52
N THR A 416 -1.97 8.13 6.78
CA THR A 416 -2.06 9.47 6.21
C THR A 416 -0.87 10.32 6.63
N ASP A 417 -0.50 10.29 7.92
CA ASP A 417 0.69 10.96 8.43
C ASP A 417 1.98 10.44 7.76
N PHE A 418 2.05 9.13 7.50
CA PHE A 418 3.18 8.55 6.78
C PHE A 418 3.25 9.03 5.32
N VAL A 419 2.14 9.10 4.60
CA VAL A 419 2.12 9.68 3.24
C VAL A 419 2.48 11.17 3.27
N LYS A 420 1.96 11.90 4.25
CA LYS A 420 2.21 13.34 4.42
C LYS A 420 3.70 13.68 4.54
N ILE A 421 4.51 12.85 5.20
CA ILE A 421 5.95 13.16 5.36
C ILE A 421 6.71 13.18 4.04
N HIS A 422 6.26 12.49 2.99
CA HIS A 422 6.86 12.55 1.66
C HIS A 422 6.75 13.94 1.03
N TYR A 423 5.68 14.65 1.32
CA TYR A 423 5.47 16.03 0.88
C TYR A 423 6.15 17.03 1.80
N CYS A 424 5.89 16.92 3.08
CA CYS A 424 6.36 17.87 4.06
C CYS A 424 7.90 17.92 4.18
N LEU A 425 8.60 16.82 3.93
CA LEU A 425 10.07 16.78 3.98
C LEU A 425 10.73 17.19 2.66
N SER A 426 9.95 17.33 1.59
CA SER A 426 10.42 17.84 0.30
C SER A 426 10.97 19.27 0.42
N LYS A 427 11.92 19.61 -0.41
CA LYS A 427 12.48 20.97 -0.59
C LYS A 427 12.09 21.56 -1.94
N ARG A 428 11.09 20.99 -2.59
CA ARG A 428 10.53 21.53 -3.80
C ARG A 428 9.69 22.77 -3.50
N ASP A 429 9.92 23.83 -4.25
CA ASP A 429 9.21 25.11 -4.22
C ASP A 429 8.99 25.69 -5.63
N ASP A 430 9.29 24.85 -6.63
CA ASP A 430 9.33 25.21 -8.03
C ASP A 430 7.93 25.50 -8.62
N THR A 431 6.87 24.89 -8.07
CA THR A 431 5.49 25.12 -8.52
C THR A 431 4.59 25.56 -7.37
N GLU A 432 3.36 26.01 -7.70
CA GLU A 432 2.35 26.37 -6.69
C GLU A 432 1.92 25.12 -5.89
N TYR A 433 1.75 23.99 -6.57
CA TYR A 433 1.47 22.70 -5.94
C TYR A 433 2.53 22.34 -4.89
N TRP A 434 3.81 22.34 -5.27
CA TRP A 434 4.89 21.98 -4.35
C TRP A 434 5.02 22.97 -3.20
N ARG A 435 4.90 24.27 -3.44
CA ARG A 435 4.85 25.29 -2.36
C ARG A 435 3.70 25.04 -1.38
N HIS A 436 2.54 24.60 -1.88
CA HIS A 436 1.40 24.29 -1.01
C HIS A 436 1.67 23.05 -0.15
N VAL A 437 2.03 21.90 -0.74
CA VAL A 437 2.19 20.66 0.00
C VAL A 437 3.40 20.68 0.94
N THR A 438 4.45 21.45 0.63
CA THR A 438 5.62 21.63 1.49
C THR A 438 5.39 22.64 2.62
N SER A 439 4.45 23.58 2.47
CA SER A 439 4.16 24.61 3.50
C SER A 439 3.61 24.03 4.82
N MET A 440 3.20 22.76 4.80
CA MET A 440 2.69 22.03 5.98
C MET A 440 3.78 21.60 6.97
N HIS A 441 5.03 22.08 6.79
CA HIS A 441 6.14 21.83 7.72
C HIS A 441 5.82 22.19 9.17
N ASN A 442 5.01 23.24 9.39
CA ASN A 442 4.67 23.70 10.75
C ASN A 442 3.90 22.65 11.55
N ASP A 443 3.12 21.79 10.90
CA ASP A 443 2.40 20.69 11.56
C ASP A 443 3.34 19.55 11.94
N ILE A 444 4.44 19.39 11.19
CA ILE A 444 5.50 18.42 11.49
C ILE A 444 6.30 18.85 12.69
N ASP A 445 6.66 20.13 12.78
CA ASP A 445 7.43 20.66 13.93
C ASP A 445 6.65 20.55 15.25
N ASN A 446 5.32 20.47 15.19
CA ASN A 446 4.46 20.22 16.35
C ASN A 446 4.21 18.73 16.64
N ASN A 447 4.59 17.82 15.73
CA ASN A 447 4.45 16.38 15.95
C ASN A 447 5.69 15.85 16.67
N GLU A 448 5.53 15.49 17.96
CA GLU A 448 6.61 15.00 18.81
C GLU A 448 7.33 13.78 18.23
N ASN A 449 6.60 12.88 17.57
CA ASN A 449 7.17 11.69 16.94
C ASN A 449 8.09 12.04 15.76
N ILE A 450 7.69 13.00 14.93
CA ILE A 450 8.50 13.45 13.78
C ILE A 450 9.73 14.23 14.26
N ASN A 451 9.59 15.04 15.29
CA ASN A 451 10.72 15.72 15.90
C ASN A 451 11.72 14.76 16.55
N ASN A 452 11.23 13.75 17.27
CA ASN A 452 12.08 12.71 17.82
C ASN A 452 12.82 11.95 16.71
N PHE A 453 12.16 11.67 15.59
CA PHE A 453 12.76 11.08 14.40
C PHE A 453 13.91 11.94 13.84
N ARG A 454 13.75 13.25 13.75
CA ARG A 454 14.80 14.18 13.28
C ARG A 454 16.07 14.13 14.12
N PHE A 455 15.92 14.01 15.44
CA PHE A 455 17.04 14.04 16.39
C PHE A 455 17.63 12.66 16.68
N ASN A 456 16.81 11.62 16.58
CA ASN A 456 17.15 10.27 16.99
C ASN A 456 16.50 9.26 16.04
N MET A 457 17.01 9.08 14.83
CA MET A 457 16.48 8.05 13.92
C MET A 457 16.40 6.63 14.51
N GLN A 458 16.77 6.47 15.78
CA GLN A 458 16.81 5.20 16.51
C GLN A 458 15.70 5.00 17.56
N THR A 459 14.95 6.02 17.96
CA THR A 459 14.22 5.96 19.24
C THR A 459 12.75 5.63 19.17
N PHE A 460 12.29 5.06 18.08
CA PHE A 460 10.96 4.49 18.13
C PHE A 460 11.05 3.11 18.77
N LYS A 461 10.77 3.04 20.07
CA LYS A 461 10.40 1.78 20.69
C LYS A 461 9.35 1.14 19.79
N ARG A 462 9.59 -0.09 19.41
CA ARG A 462 8.61 -0.99 18.84
C ARG A 462 7.40 -1.04 19.76
N ASP A 463 6.48 -0.13 19.59
CA ASP A 463 5.14 -0.32 20.10
C ASP A 463 4.42 -1.12 19.01
N ASP A 464 4.16 -2.39 19.28
CA ASP A 464 3.44 -3.28 18.37
C ASP A 464 2.00 -2.80 18.08
N SER A 465 1.55 -1.76 18.78
CA SER A 465 0.27 -1.07 18.56
C SER A 465 0.27 -0.12 17.36
N TYR A 466 1.43 0.27 16.81
CA TYR A 466 1.52 1.10 15.61
C TYR A 466 1.69 0.26 14.36
N PRO A 467 0.66 0.20 13.47
CA PRO A 467 0.67 -0.67 12.29
C PRO A 467 1.68 -0.24 11.23
N LEU A 468 2.02 1.04 11.16
CA LEU A 468 3.13 1.53 10.37
C LEU A 468 4.36 1.55 11.26
N ARG A 469 5.13 0.53 11.10
CA ARG A 469 6.46 0.48 11.64
C ARG A 469 7.22 1.67 11.06
N TRP A 470 7.49 2.65 11.90
CA TRP A 470 8.27 3.84 11.55
C TRP A 470 9.65 3.54 10.94
N THR A 471 10.03 2.27 10.86
CA THR A 471 11.14 1.82 10.01
C THR A 471 11.00 2.30 8.56
N SER A 472 9.77 2.37 8.04
CA SER A 472 9.51 2.92 6.71
C SER A 472 9.80 4.43 6.65
N ALA A 473 9.51 5.17 7.71
CA ALA A 473 9.83 6.60 7.79
C ALA A 473 11.34 6.88 7.76
N ILE A 474 12.19 5.95 8.22
CA ILE A 474 13.66 6.06 8.13
C ILE A 474 14.08 6.21 6.67
N TRP A 475 13.50 5.44 5.76
CA TRP A 475 13.81 5.53 4.34
C TRP A 475 13.46 6.88 3.75
N VAL A 476 12.28 7.41 4.10
CA VAL A 476 11.87 8.75 3.68
C VAL A 476 12.77 9.81 4.30
N GLY A 477 13.08 9.69 5.58
CA GLY A 477 14.00 10.59 6.29
C GLY A 477 15.40 10.61 5.68
N VAL A 478 15.96 9.45 5.34
CA VAL A 478 17.26 9.35 4.65
C VAL A 478 17.16 9.98 3.26
N GLY A 479 16.15 9.60 2.47
CA GLY A 479 15.95 10.08 1.10
C GLY A 479 15.70 11.59 1.03
N MET A 480 15.01 12.15 2.01
CA MET A 480 14.69 13.58 2.10
C MET A 480 15.72 14.39 2.92
N HIS A 481 16.87 13.80 3.22
CA HIS A 481 17.92 14.45 4.04
C HIS A 481 17.42 14.98 5.40
N PHE A 482 16.41 14.33 5.96
CA PHE A 482 15.79 14.71 7.23
C PHE A 482 16.49 14.02 8.40
N TYR A 483 17.72 14.41 8.66
CA TYR A 483 18.51 13.96 9.80
C TYR A 483 19.40 15.10 10.31
N THR A 484 19.71 15.06 11.60
CA THR A 484 20.57 16.05 12.21
C THR A 484 21.96 15.47 12.40
N ALA A 485 22.95 16.14 11.84
CA ALA A 485 24.34 15.80 12.10
C ALA A 485 24.70 16.11 13.57
N ASN A 486 24.87 15.10 14.39
CA ASN A 486 25.24 15.28 15.79
C ASN A 486 26.75 15.53 15.94
N ARG A 487 27.19 16.76 15.56
CA ARG A 487 28.58 17.19 15.67
C ARG A 487 29.09 17.19 17.12
N VAL A 488 28.22 17.40 18.09
CA VAL A 488 28.57 17.37 19.51
C VAL A 488 28.89 15.94 19.93
N TYR A 489 28.11 14.96 19.49
CA TYR A 489 28.39 13.55 19.74
C TYR A 489 29.77 13.13 19.19
N LEU A 490 30.09 13.56 17.96
CA LEU A 490 31.41 13.30 17.38
C LEU A 490 32.56 13.87 18.23
N LYS A 491 32.41 15.12 18.68
CA LYS A 491 33.41 15.76 19.55
C LYS A 491 33.54 15.07 20.90
N ILE A 492 32.42 14.65 21.50
CA ILE A 492 32.45 13.88 22.74
C ILE A 492 33.19 12.56 22.53
N ARG A 493 32.90 11.86 21.43
CA ARG A 493 33.55 10.59 21.13
C ARG A 493 35.05 10.76 20.89
N GLU A 494 35.46 11.78 20.16
CA GLU A 494 36.88 12.14 20.00
C GLU A 494 37.57 12.44 21.35
N PHE A 495 36.91 13.20 22.21
CA PHE A 495 37.42 13.52 23.54
C PHE A 495 37.57 12.27 24.43
N VAL A 496 36.53 11.39 24.45
CA VAL A 496 36.53 10.18 25.28
C VAL A 496 37.53 9.14 24.79
N THR A 497 37.67 8.97 23.48
CA THR A 497 38.55 7.95 22.90
C THR A 497 39.97 8.44 22.64
N GLY A 498 40.19 9.76 22.61
CA GLY A 498 41.46 10.36 22.21
C GLY A 498 41.83 10.10 20.74
N GLN A 499 40.88 9.64 19.92
CA GLN A 499 41.08 9.28 18.50
C GLN A 499 40.19 10.14 17.60
N ASN A 500 40.70 10.44 16.40
CA ASN A 500 39.87 11.03 15.34
C ASN A 500 38.75 10.07 14.94
N VAL A 501 37.49 10.55 14.89
CA VAL A 501 36.30 9.72 14.63
C VAL A 501 36.40 9.06 13.27
N ALA A 502 36.91 9.76 12.25
CA ALA A 502 37.06 9.16 10.93
C ALA A 502 38.00 7.94 10.96
N GLN A 503 39.14 8.07 11.66
CA GLN A 503 40.08 6.95 11.82
C GLN A 503 39.49 5.80 12.65
N LEU A 504 38.73 6.12 13.72
CA LEU A 504 38.08 5.13 14.57
C LEU A 504 37.03 4.31 13.81
N LEU A 505 36.27 4.95 12.91
CA LEU A 505 35.17 4.31 12.17
C LEU A 505 35.58 3.81 10.78
N GLN A 506 36.80 4.08 10.32
CA GLN A 506 37.25 3.60 9.01
C GLN A 506 37.07 2.09 8.82
N PRO A 507 37.37 1.20 9.78
CA PRO A 507 37.11 -0.23 9.63
C PRO A 507 35.63 -0.57 9.40
N THR A 508 34.71 0.19 10.02
CA THR A 508 33.28 0.03 9.81
C THR A 508 32.88 0.46 8.39
N PHE A 509 33.42 1.58 7.91
CA PHE A 509 33.16 2.06 6.54
C PHE A 509 33.72 1.10 5.49
N ASP A 510 34.92 0.57 5.72
CA ASP A 510 35.54 -0.44 4.83
C ASP A 510 34.72 -1.73 4.79
N LEU A 511 34.15 -2.13 5.93
CA LEU A 511 33.26 -3.29 6.02
C LEU A 511 31.94 -3.04 5.25
N MET A 512 31.35 -1.85 5.38
CA MET A 512 30.15 -1.47 4.63
C MET A 512 30.41 -1.55 3.12
N GLU A 513 31.50 -0.99 2.64
CA GLU A 513 31.88 -1.00 1.24
C GLU A 513 32.19 -2.43 0.74
N SER A 514 32.94 -3.20 1.51
CA SER A 514 33.27 -4.60 1.16
C SER A 514 32.01 -5.47 1.01
N ARG A 515 31.04 -5.29 1.91
CA ARG A 515 29.73 -5.99 1.83
C ARG A 515 28.96 -5.57 0.59
N ARG A 516 28.86 -4.26 0.33
CA ARG A 516 28.17 -3.71 -0.83
C ARG A 516 28.73 -4.30 -2.12
N LEU A 517 30.04 -4.28 -2.29
CA LEU A 517 30.73 -4.85 -3.47
C LEU A 517 30.52 -6.38 -3.61
N LEU A 518 30.53 -7.11 -2.48
CA LEU A 518 30.27 -8.55 -2.48
C LEU A 518 28.84 -8.85 -2.95
N TRP A 519 27.84 -8.14 -2.41
CA TRP A 519 26.44 -8.36 -2.78
C TRP A 519 26.17 -7.90 -4.23
N GLU A 520 26.78 -6.82 -4.68
CA GLU A 520 26.69 -6.39 -6.07
C GLU A 520 27.19 -7.46 -7.04
N LYS A 521 28.38 -8.02 -6.75
CA LYS A 521 28.93 -9.16 -7.52
C LYS A 521 28.00 -10.38 -7.53
N LYS A 522 27.31 -10.65 -6.42
CA LYS A 522 26.32 -11.73 -6.33
C LYS A 522 25.06 -11.40 -7.12
N ALA A 523 24.52 -10.19 -6.96
CA ALA A 523 23.32 -9.74 -7.66
C ALA A 523 23.48 -9.81 -9.18
N LEU A 524 24.63 -9.41 -9.72
CA LEU A 524 24.93 -9.47 -11.16
C LEU A 524 24.90 -10.89 -11.74
N LYS A 525 25.03 -11.93 -10.91
CA LYS A 525 24.94 -13.34 -11.34
C LYS A 525 23.51 -13.87 -11.33
N CYS A 526 22.59 -13.21 -10.65
CA CYS A 526 21.17 -13.59 -10.64
C CYS A 526 20.51 -13.28 -11.99
N PRO A 527 19.44 -14.01 -12.38
CA PRO A 527 18.66 -13.70 -13.56
C PRO A 527 18.01 -12.30 -13.43
N THR A 528 17.68 -11.69 -14.55
CA THR A 528 16.79 -10.52 -14.55
C THR A 528 15.43 -10.91 -13.98
N LEU A 529 14.66 -9.94 -13.49
CA LEU A 529 13.29 -10.22 -13.04
C LEU A 529 12.48 -10.91 -14.14
N TYR A 530 12.60 -10.45 -15.39
CA TYR A 530 11.88 -11.05 -16.51
C TYR A 530 12.27 -12.52 -16.73
N GLU A 531 13.56 -12.83 -16.77
CA GLU A 531 14.05 -14.21 -16.94
C GLU A 531 13.57 -15.12 -15.83
N TYR A 532 13.66 -14.66 -14.58
CA TYR A 532 13.17 -15.40 -13.41
C TYR A 532 11.67 -15.69 -13.47
N LEU A 533 10.84 -14.67 -13.75
CA LEU A 533 9.38 -14.83 -13.82
C LEU A 533 8.97 -15.73 -14.97
N LYS A 534 9.60 -15.55 -16.13
CA LYS A 534 9.39 -16.36 -17.33
C LYS A 534 9.58 -17.83 -17.03
N ASP A 535 10.71 -18.19 -16.45
CA ASP A 535 11.08 -19.56 -16.14
C ASP A 535 10.18 -20.17 -15.04
N LYS A 536 9.95 -19.42 -13.96
CA LYS A 536 9.27 -19.95 -12.78
C LYS A 536 7.75 -20.03 -12.90
N TYR A 537 7.11 -19.03 -13.54
CA TYR A 537 5.66 -18.85 -13.48
C TYR A 537 4.95 -18.80 -14.83
N TYR A 538 5.65 -18.48 -15.94
CA TYR A 538 5.00 -18.19 -17.20
C TYR A 538 5.37 -19.13 -18.35
N GLU A 539 6.55 -19.73 -18.39
CA GLU A 539 6.93 -20.73 -19.37
C GLU A 539 7.11 -22.08 -18.70
N GLY A 540 6.45 -23.10 -19.23
CA GLY A 540 6.60 -24.49 -18.77
C GLY A 540 5.49 -25.00 -17.85
N LYS A 541 4.43 -24.23 -17.59
CA LYS A 541 3.21 -24.75 -16.99
C LYS A 541 2.19 -25.08 -18.10
N PRO A 542 1.58 -26.29 -18.09
CA PRO A 542 0.58 -26.71 -19.07
C PRO A 542 -0.68 -25.83 -19.04
#